data_4c41ed3dac8c8d7acd77c4592b369acc
#
_entry.id   4c41ed3dac8c8d7acd77c4592b369acc
#
_cell.length_a   1.000
_cell.length_b   1.000
_cell.length_c   1.000
_cell.angle_alpha   90.00
_cell.angle_beta   90.00
_cell.angle_gamma   90.00
#
_symmetry.space_group_name_H-M   'P 1'
#
loop_
_entity.id
_entity.type
_entity.pdbx_description
1 polymer ?
#
loop_
_entity_poly.entity_id
_entity_poly.type
_entity_poly.pdbx_seq_one_letter_code
_entity_poly.pdbx_strand_id
1 'polypeptide(L)'
;MNYLNSENLSKDLGERILFQDLDLSINKGDKIALVANNGTGKSSLLKILAQVEQPDNGIVRLRKGIRSAYLPQEPKFDDGTIQELIDHSSSHIMATIRAYEASLEAQTLDYNTETQRNFENASAAMDEADA
;
A
#
# COMPACT_ATOMS: atom_id res chain seq x y z
N MET A 1 -5.37 -4.91 -18.88
CA MET A 1 -4.50 -3.84 -18.35
C MET A 1 -3.61 -4.47 -17.32
N ASN A 2 -2.29 -4.47 -17.54
CA ASN A 2 -1.33 -5.09 -16.62
C ASN A 2 -1.04 -4.17 -15.43
N TYR A 3 -1.07 -4.70 -14.22
CA TYR A 3 -0.82 -3.97 -12.98
C TYR A 3 0.55 -4.27 -12.39
N LEU A 4 0.98 -5.53 -12.46
CA LEU A 4 2.25 -6.00 -11.96
C LEU A 4 2.84 -7.00 -12.94
N ASN A 5 4.14 -6.89 -13.16
CA ASN A 5 4.92 -7.88 -13.90
C ASN A 5 6.19 -8.21 -13.13
N SER A 6 6.51 -9.48 -13.05
CA SER A 6 7.77 -9.95 -12.51
C SER A 6 8.53 -10.80 -13.55
N GLU A 7 9.84 -10.69 -13.53
CA GLU A 7 10.74 -11.37 -14.48
C GLU A 7 11.86 -12.03 -13.72
N ASN A 8 12.05 -13.34 -13.95
CA ASN A 8 13.14 -14.18 -13.45
C ASN A 8 13.34 -14.10 -11.92
N LEU A 9 12.22 -14.03 -11.16
CA LEU A 9 12.32 -13.93 -9.71
C LEU A 9 12.90 -15.20 -9.11
N SER A 10 13.91 -15.04 -8.26
CA SER A 10 14.50 -16.12 -7.49
C SER A 10 14.70 -15.68 -6.05
N LYS A 11 14.53 -16.61 -5.13
CA LYS A 11 14.75 -16.40 -3.69
C LYS A 11 15.27 -17.67 -3.04
N ASP A 12 16.34 -17.50 -2.29
CA ASP A 12 16.95 -18.56 -1.50
C ASP A 12 16.82 -18.25 -0.01
N LEU A 13 16.80 -19.26 0.81
CA LEU A 13 16.86 -19.15 2.26
C LEU A 13 18.03 -20.03 2.76
N GLY A 14 19.22 -19.42 2.84
CA GLY A 14 20.45 -20.14 3.09
C GLY A 14 20.80 -21.09 1.93
N GLU A 15 20.88 -22.39 2.20
CA GLU A 15 21.13 -23.40 1.17
C GLU A 15 19.87 -23.90 0.44
N ARG A 16 18.69 -23.41 0.85
CA ARG A 16 17.41 -23.87 0.30
C ARG A 16 16.86 -22.88 -0.70
N ILE A 17 16.71 -23.29 -1.94
CA ILE A 17 16.00 -22.53 -2.98
C ILE A 17 14.50 -22.58 -2.67
N LEU A 18 13.88 -21.42 -2.51
CA LEU A 18 12.43 -21.27 -2.30
C LEU A 18 11.71 -21.29 -3.64
N PHE A 19 12.17 -20.51 -4.59
CA PHE A 19 11.71 -20.50 -5.99
C PHE A 19 12.80 -19.91 -6.88
N GLN A 20 12.76 -20.27 -8.15
CA GLN A 20 13.74 -19.86 -9.16
C GLN A 20 13.04 -19.58 -10.49
N ASP A 21 13.53 -18.56 -11.20
CA ASP A 21 13.10 -18.18 -12.55
C ASP A 21 11.58 -18.04 -12.68
N LEU A 22 10.94 -17.42 -11.67
CA LEU A 22 9.49 -17.27 -11.61
C LEU A 22 9.07 -15.99 -12.31
N ASP A 23 8.26 -16.13 -13.35
CA ASP A 23 7.61 -15.04 -14.05
C ASP A 23 6.13 -14.99 -13.66
N LEU A 24 5.63 -13.81 -13.33
CA LEU A 24 4.24 -13.59 -12.98
C LEU A 24 3.73 -12.28 -13.56
N SER A 25 2.53 -12.30 -14.08
CA SER A 25 1.83 -11.12 -14.57
C SER A 25 0.45 -11.04 -13.96
N ILE A 26 0.12 -9.89 -13.37
CA ILE A 26 -1.18 -9.61 -12.74
C ILE A 26 -1.87 -8.48 -13.50
N ASN A 27 -3.07 -8.74 -13.96
CA ASN A 27 -3.89 -7.80 -14.70
C ASN A 27 -5.06 -7.28 -13.88
N LYS A 28 -5.68 -6.22 -14.35
CA LYS A 28 -6.91 -5.70 -13.75
C LYS A 28 -7.98 -6.75 -13.67
N GLY A 29 -8.53 -6.98 -12.47
CA GLY A 29 -9.59 -7.95 -12.23
C GLY A 29 -9.11 -9.35 -11.90
N ASP A 30 -7.81 -9.65 -12.01
CA ASP A 30 -7.28 -10.96 -11.65
C ASP A 30 -7.45 -11.23 -10.15
N LYS A 31 -7.81 -12.48 -9.85
CA LYS A 31 -7.85 -13.06 -8.51
C LYS A 31 -6.99 -14.30 -8.52
N ILE A 32 -5.82 -14.22 -7.90
CA ILE A 32 -4.80 -15.28 -7.95
C ILE A 32 -4.66 -15.90 -6.57
N ALA A 33 -4.72 -17.23 -6.48
CA ALA A 33 -4.41 -17.99 -5.29
C ALA A 33 -3.07 -18.72 -5.46
N LEU A 34 -2.18 -18.55 -4.49
CA LEU A 34 -0.90 -19.23 -4.43
C LEU A 34 -1.02 -20.45 -3.52
N VAL A 35 -0.95 -21.64 -4.12
CA VAL A 35 -1.11 -22.91 -3.40
C VAL A 35 0.22 -23.68 -3.44
N ALA A 36 0.75 -23.97 -2.27
CA ALA A 36 1.95 -24.80 -2.11
C ALA A 36 2.06 -25.30 -0.66
N ASN A 37 2.93 -26.27 -0.41
CA ASN A 37 3.21 -26.77 0.93
C ASN A 37 3.79 -25.65 1.83
N ASN A 38 3.69 -25.82 3.16
CA ASN A 38 4.30 -24.89 4.10
C ASN A 38 5.83 -24.87 3.95
N GLY A 39 6.42 -23.68 4.07
CA GLY A 39 7.85 -23.49 3.97
C GLY A 39 8.41 -23.50 2.54
N THR A 40 7.57 -23.39 1.50
CA THR A 40 8.00 -23.33 0.09
C THR A 40 8.20 -21.90 -0.42
N GLY A 41 8.10 -20.88 0.43
CA GLY A 41 8.37 -19.49 0.06
C GLY A 41 7.16 -18.67 -0.35
N LYS A 42 5.91 -19.13 -0.11
CA LYS A 42 4.69 -18.36 -0.42
C LYS A 42 4.69 -16.95 0.17
N SER A 43 5.00 -16.86 1.47
CA SER A 43 5.04 -15.57 2.18
C SER A 43 6.18 -14.68 1.66
N SER A 44 7.33 -15.25 1.33
CA SER A 44 8.45 -14.52 0.73
C SER A 44 8.09 -13.98 -0.65
N LEU A 45 7.44 -14.79 -1.47
CA LEU A 45 6.96 -14.34 -2.78
C LEU A 45 5.98 -13.17 -2.65
N LEU A 46 4.99 -13.27 -1.76
CA LEU A 46 4.03 -12.18 -1.53
C LEU A 46 4.71 -10.89 -1.06
N LYS A 47 5.70 -10.99 -0.16
CA LYS A 47 6.48 -9.82 0.29
C LYS A 47 7.29 -9.20 -0.84
N ILE A 48 7.87 -10.02 -1.72
CA ILE A 48 8.63 -9.55 -2.89
C ILE A 48 7.70 -8.86 -3.90
N LEU A 49 6.55 -9.45 -4.21
CA LEU A 49 5.55 -8.84 -5.09
C LEU A 49 5.01 -7.52 -4.54
N ALA A 50 4.86 -7.41 -3.23
CA ALA A 50 4.47 -6.19 -2.53
C ALA A 50 5.62 -5.18 -2.34
N GLN A 51 6.83 -5.52 -2.79
CA GLN A 51 8.06 -4.71 -2.63
C GLN A 51 8.45 -4.43 -1.16
N VAL A 52 8.01 -5.28 -0.25
CA VAL A 52 8.39 -5.27 1.17
C VAL A 52 9.74 -5.96 1.38
N GLU A 53 10.08 -6.94 0.53
CA GLU A 53 11.34 -7.67 0.54
C GLU A 53 11.94 -7.70 -0.87
N GLN A 54 13.26 -7.72 -0.97
CA GLN A 54 13.96 -7.81 -2.25
C GLN A 54 14.15 -9.27 -2.66
N PRO A 55 13.99 -9.61 -3.95
CA PRO A 55 14.40 -10.90 -4.47
C PRO A 55 15.94 -11.00 -4.53
N ASP A 56 16.48 -12.21 -4.59
CA ASP A 56 17.91 -12.43 -4.80
C ASP A 56 18.28 -12.22 -6.27
N ASN A 57 17.38 -12.60 -7.18
CA ASN A 57 17.47 -12.29 -8.61
C ASN A 57 16.09 -11.91 -9.16
N GLY A 58 16.11 -11.23 -10.29
CA GLY A 58 14.92 -10.79 -10.99
C GLY A 58 14.39 -9.44 -10.50
N ILE A 59 13.29 -9.02 -11.06
CA ILE A 59 12.69 -7.72 -10.79
C ILE A 59 11.16 -7.80 -10.74
N VAL A 60 10.57 -6.94 -9.93
CA VAL A 60 9.12 -6.70 -9.88
C VAL A 60 8.84 -5.28 -10.35
N ARG A 61 7.99 -5.14 -11.34
CA ARG A 61 7.55 -3.85 -11.85
C ARG A 61 6.06 -3.65 -11.57
N LEU A 62 5.76 -2.63 -10.78
CA LEU A 62 4.41 -2.12 -10.61
C LEU A 62 4.14 -1.02 -11.63
N ARG A 63 2.97 -1.02 -12.22
CA ARG A 63 2.53 0.06 -13.10
C ARG A 63 2.45 1.37 -12.32
N LYS A 64 2.93 2.46 -12.90
CA LYS A 64 2.84 3.80 -12.30
C LYS A 64 1.38 4.15 -11.99
N GLY A 65 1.14 4.65 -10.79
CA GLY A 65 -0.19 5.02 -10.31
C GLY A 65 -0.99 3.88 -9.68
N ILE A 66 -0.44 2.65 -9.63
CA ILE A 66 -1.07 1.54 -8.89
C ILE A 66 -0.64 1.61 -7.43
N ARG A 67 -1.63 1.54 -6.55
CA ARG A 67 -1.40 1.37 -5.11
C ARG A 67 -1.37 -0.12 -4.79
N SER A 68 -0.40 -0.56 -4.01
CA SER A 68 -0.31 -1.93 -3.50
C SER A 68 -0.40 -1.93 -1.99
N ALA A 69 -1.01 -2.97 -1.44
CA ALA A 69 -1.07 -3.20 0.00
C ALA A 69 -0.71 -4.66 0.28
N TYR A 70 0.00 -4.88 1.37
CA TYR A 70 0.36 -6.22 1.86
C TYR A 70 -0.27 -6.44 3.23
N LEU A 71 -1.09 -7.48 3.34
CA LEU A 71 -1.62 -7.93 4.62
C LEU A 71 -0.77 -9.11 5.10
N PRO A 72 0.00 -8.96 6.19
CA PRO A 72 0.77 -10.07 6.75
C PRO A 72 -0.14 -11.11 7.38
N GLN A 73 0.37 -12.35 7.54
CA GLN A 73 -0.37 -13.45 8.14
C GLN A 73 -0.77 -13.14 9.60
N GLU A 74 0.10 -12.47 10.34
CA GLU A 74 -0.15 -11.98 11.69
C GLU A 74 0.03 -10.45 11.68
N PRO A 75 -1.02 -9.68 11.40
CA PRO A 75 -0.94 -8.24 11.46
C PRO A 75 -0.71 -7.81 12.91
N LYS A 76 0.29 -6.99 13.14
CA LYS A 76 0.53 -6.36 14.45
C LYS A 76 -0.25 -5.05 14.49
N PHE A 77 -1.03 -4.90 15.52
CA PHE A 77 -1.71 -3.66 15.83
C PHE A 77 -1.07 -3.11 17.11
N ASP A 78 -0.84 -1.82 17.16
CA ASP A 78 -0.45 -1.14 18.38
C ASP A 78 -1.63 -1.15 19.36
N ASP A 79 -1.32 -1.12 20.67
CA ASP A 79 -2.35 -1.04 21.71
C ASP A 79 -3.09 0.30 21.55
N GLY A 80 -4.36 0.23 21.22
CA GLY A 80 -5.19 1.40 20.98
C GLY A 80 -6.62 1.04 20.56
N THR A 81 -7.44 2.03 20.38
CA THR A 81 -8.79 1.87 19.86
C THR A 81 -8.78 1.67 18.33
N ILE A 82 -9.84 1.07 17.79
CA ILE A 82 -10.03 0.95 16.33
C ILE A 82 -10.04 2.34 15.69
N GLN A 83 -10.61 3.34 16.37
CA GLN A 83 -10.64 4.72 15.90
C GLN A 83 -9.22 5.29 15.73
N GLU A 84 -8.35 5.11 16.73
CA GLU A 84 -6.95 5.55 16.66
C GLU A 84 -6.18 4.85 15.54
N LEU A 85 -6.43 3.55 15.31
CA LEU A 85 -5.83 2.81 14.20
C LEU A 85 -6.26 3.36 12.83
N ILE A 86 -7.51 3.73 12.68
CA ILE A 86 -8.03 4.35 11.46
C ILE A 86 -7.42 5.74 11.29
N ASP A 87 -7.44 6.56 12.34
CA ASP A 87 -6.95 7.95 12.33
C ASP A 87 -5.44 8.01 12.04
N HIS A 88 -4.66 7.03 12.52
CA HIS A 88 -3.22 6.92 12.24
C HIS A 88 -2.88 6.11 10.98
N SER A 89 -3.88 5.63 10.25
CA SER A 89 -3.61 4.88 9.02
C SER A 89 -2.85 5.74 8.01
N SER A 90 -1.91 5.13 7.29
CA SER A 90 -1.16 5.77 6.21
C SER A 90 -1.93 5.86 4.89
N SER A 91 -3.24 5.61 4.92
CA SER A 91 -4.10 5.75 3.76
C SER A 91 -4.08 7.18 3.24
N HIS A 92 -3.96 7.35 1.92
CA HIS A 92 -4.05 8.66 1.27
C HIS A 92 -5.37 9.36 1.60
N ILE A 93 -6.48 8.61 1.65
CA ILE A 93 -7.82 9.14 2.00
C ILE A 93 -7.82 9.68 3.42
N MET A 94 -7.27 8.94 4.39
CA MET A 94 -7.19 9.41 5.78
C MET A 94 -6.27 10.62 5.95
N ALA A 95 -5.19 10.71 5.17
CA ALA A 95 -4.35 11.89 5.14
C ALA A 95 -5.12 13.13 4.61
N THR A 96 -5.94 12.94 3.58
CA THR A 96 -6.79 14.00 3.02
C THR A 96 -7.87 14.45 4.01
N ILE A 97 -8.54 13.51 4.70
CA ILE A 97 -9.51 13.81 5.74
C ILE A 97 -8.89 14.63 6.88
N ARG A 98 -7.74 14.19 7.42
CA ARG A 98 -7.03 14.93 8.48
C ARG A 98 -6.62 16.33 8.05
N ALA A 99 -6.16 16.51 6.81
CA ALA A 99 -5.80 17.81 6.27
C ALA A 99 -7.02 18.73 6.17
N TYR A 100 -8.17 18.18 5.77
CA TYR A 100 -9.43 18.92 5.71
C TYR A 100 -9.91 19.34 7.12
N GLU A 101 -9.94 18.42 8.08
CA GLU A 101 -10.33 18.69 9.47
C GLU A 101 -9.43 19.75 10.12
N ALA A 102 -8.12 19.63 9.95
CA ALA A 102 -7.15 20.62 10.46
C ALA A 102 -7.36 22.02 9.82
N SER A 103 -7.67 22.08 8.53
CA SER A 103 -7.93 23.34 7.83
C SER A 103 -9.23 23.99 8.29
N LEU A 104 -10.25 23.19 8.59
CA LEU A 104 -11.53 23.65 9.12
C LEU A 104 -11.36 24.22 10.53
N GLU A 105 -10.61 23.52 11.39
CA GLU A 105 -10.30 23.99 12.74
C GLU A 105 -9.52 25.31 12.72
N ALA A 106 -8.48 25.40 11.89
CA ALA A 106 -7.70 26.63 11.72
C ALA A 106 -8.55 27.82 11.25
N GLN A 107 -9.50 27.58 10.33
CA GLN A 107 -10.41 28.61 9.85
C GLN A 107 -11.40 29.10 10.93
N THR A 108 -11.82 28.19 11.83
CA THR A 108 -12.71 28.55 12.93
C THR A 108 -12.01 29.32 14.05
N LEU A 109 -10.70 29.08 14.25
CA LEU A 109 -9.90 29.77 15.27
C LEU A 109 -9.40 31.13 14.80
N ASP A 110 -8.98 31.26 13.56
CA ASP A 110 -8.47 32.51 12.99
C ASP A 110 -8.81 32.61 11.49
N TYR A 111 -9.87 33.34 11.20
CA TYR A 111 -10.33 33.55 9.83
C TYR A 111 -9.50 34.63 9.13
N ASN A 112 -8.60 34.20 8.27
CA ASN A 112 -7.79 35.07 7.43
C ASN A 112 -7.61 34.48 6.02
N THR A 113 -6.99 35.24 5.11
CA THR A 113 -6.82 34.82 3.70
C THR A 113 -6.02 33.51 3.55
N GLU A 114 -5.08 33.25 4.45
CA GLU A 114 -4.27 32.04 4.44
C GLU A 114 -5.06 30.82 4.89
N THR A 115 -5.80 30.92 5.99
CA THR A 115 -6.65 29.84 6.49
C THR A 115 -7.78 29.52 5.53
N GLN A 116 -8.36 30.52 4.87
CA GLN A 116 -9.36 30.33 3.82
C GLN A 116 -8.77 29.57 2.62
N ARG A 117 -7.60 29.96 2.14
CA ARG A 117 -6.93 29.29 1.02
C ARG A 117 -6.57 27.84 1.34
N ASN A 118 -6.09 27.57 2.55
CA ASN A 118 -5.79 26.22 3.01
C ASN A 118 -7.03 25.34 3.05
N PHE A 119 -8.15 25.87 3.52
CA PHE A 119 -9.43 25.17 3.53
C PHE A 119 -9.94 24.88 2.10
N GLU A 120 -9.88 25.85 1.18
CA GLU A 120 -10.28 25.64 -0.22
C GLU A 120 -9.45 24.54 -0.89
N ASN A 121 -8.13 24.52 -0.66
CA ASN A 121 -7.25 23.48 -1.19
C ASN A 121 -7.56 22.10 -0.60
N ALA A 122 -7.80 22.02 0.70
CA ALA A 122 -8.11 20.77 1.38
C ALA A 122 -9.50 20.24 0.98
N SER A 123 -10.48 21.14 0.78
CA SER A 123 -11.80 20.78 0.27
C SER A 123 -11.74 20.21 -1.14
N ALA A 124 -10.99 20.84 -2.04
CA ALA A 124 -10.78 20.33 -3.39
C ALA A 124 -10.12 18.93 -3.40
N ALA A 125 -9.15 18.70 -2.52
CA ALA A 125 -8.51 17.39 -2.39
C ALA A 125 -9.47 16.31 -1.84
N MET A 126 -10.43 16.68 -0.97
CA MET A 126 -11.49 15.78 -0.51
C MET A 126 -12.43 15.37 -1.64
N ASP A 127 -12.83 16.33 -2.48
CA ASP A 127 -13.71 16.08 -3.62
C ASP A 127 -13.05 15.13 -4.64
N GLU A 128 -11.74 15.30 -4.87
CA GLU A 128 -10.97 14.38 -5.73
C GLU A 128 -10.80 12.98 -5.13
N ALA A 129 -10.74 12.85 -3.81
CA ALA A 129 -10.58 11.57 -3.13
C ALA A 129 -11.87 10.73 -3.10
N ASP A 130 -13.04 11.36 -3.21
CA ASP A 130 -14.36 10.71 -3.23
C ASP A 130 -14.78 10.31 -4.67
N ALA A 131 -14.06 10.74 -5.67
CA ALA A 131 -14.29 10.40 -7.07
C ALA A 131 -13.54 9.12 -7.49
#